data_4aa1385ee99c1a663f7956c2e6bc68a6
#
_entry.id   4aa1385ee99c1a663f7956c2e6bc68a6
#
_cell.length_a   1.000
_cell.length_b   1.000
_cell.length_c   1.000
_cell.angle_alpha   90.00
_cell.angle_beta   90.00
_cell.angle_gamma   90.00
#
_symmetry.space_group_name_H-M   'P 1'
#
loop_
_entity.id
_entity.type
_entity.pdbx_description
1 polymer ?
#
loop_
_entity_poly.entity_id
_entity_poly.type
_entity_poly.pdbx_seq_one_letter_code
_entity_poly.pdbx_strand_id
1 'polypeptide(L)'
;MAGPYPQYSDPQLSQPPIAAASVYPGMLPPPVPYPSGRRWRLLAVILLVVAIVGGATTAVVYALTADSHAPGSGQLTEAAAKAAIQDYLDAMEQGDTETVARNTQCGYYDQIKDKRSHQALARLTSETFRKQFSRAEVTSIDKMVFMSTNQAQVLFSMQVVPVSRGSKKQEEQAIAQVLSTDDSVLVCQYLLLSAGQY
;
A
#
# COMPACT_ATOMS: atom_id res chain seq x y z
N MET A 1 -19.85 -11.33 58.64
CA MET A 1 -21.28 -11.00 58.47
C MET A 1 -21.58 -10.99 56.98
N ALA A 2 -22.17 -12.10 56.52
CA ALA A 2 -22.55 -12.26 55.10
C ALA A 2 -24.04 -11.92 54.96
N GLY A 3 -24.35 -10.95 54.09
CA GLY A 3 -25.70 -10.54 53.76
C GLY A 3 -26.32 -11.45 52.68
N PRO A 4 -27.65 -11.65 52.72
CA PRO A 4 -28.31 -12.60 51.81
C PRO A 4 -28.51 -11.99 50.42
N TYR A 5 -28.25 -12.81 49.41
CA TYR A 5 -28.54 -12.49 48.00
C TYR A 5 -30.06 -12.59 47.73
N PRO A 6 -30.66 -11.66 46.95
CA PRO A 6 -32.04 -11.80 46.55
C PRO A 6 -32.21 -12.89 45.48
N GLN A 7 -33.15 -13.80 45.72
CA GLN A 7 -33.57 -14.81 44.75
C GLN A 7 -34.44 -14.15 43.67
N TYR A 8 -34.02 -14.35 42.43
CA TYR A 8 -34.78 -13.95 41.25
C TYR A 8 -35.80 -15.05 40.93
N SER A 9 -37.07 -14.72 41.01
CA SER A 9 -38.17 -15.63 40.63
C SER A 9 -38.34 -15.60 39.11
N ASP A 10 -38.24 -16.78 38.50
CA ASP A 10 -38.50 -17.00 37.06
C ASP A 10 -39.99 -16.76 36.75
N PRO A 11 -40.37 -15.96 35.76
CA PRO A 11 -41.73 -15.93 35.25
C PRO A 11 -41.98 -17.12 34.33
N GLN A 12 -42.86 -18.02 34.77
CA GLN A 12 -43.41 -19.09 33.95
C GLN A 12 -44.06 -18.50 32.67
N LEU A 13 -43.48 -18.78 31.52
CA LEU A 13 -44.09 -18.53 30.22
C LEU A 13 -45.22 -19.55 30.00
N SER A 14 -46.44 -19.09 30.12
CA SER A 14 -47.63 -19.82 29.69
C SER A 14 -47.60 -20.03 28.19
N GLN A 15 -47.50 -21.27 27.75
CA GLN A 15 -47.64 -21.65 26.33
C GLN A 15 -49.10 -21.45 25.88
N PRO A 16 -49.34 -20.78 24.74
CA PRO A 16 -50.69 -20.76 24.17
C PRO A 16 -51.04 -22.13 23.55
N PRO A 17 -52.31 -22.53 23.57
CA PRO A 17 -52.76 -23.82 23.07
C PRO A 17 -52.55 -23.92 21.56
N ILE A 18 -52.02 -25.07 21.13
CA ILE A 18 -51.82 -25.45 19.73
C ILE A 18 -53.21 -25.60 19.09
N ALA A 19 -53.62 -24.63 18.26
CA ALA A 19 -54.76 -24.78 17.39
C ALA A 19 -54.49 -25.88 16.34
N ALA A 20 -55.34 -26.90 16.32
CA ALA A 20 -55.30 -27.98 15.36
C ALA A 20 -55.37 -27.42 13.93
N ALA A 21 -54.33 -27.74 13.14
CA ALA A 21 -54.31 -27.45 11.72
C ALA A 21 -55.43 -28.20 11.01
N SER A 22 -56.39 -27.47 10.47
CA SER A 22 -57.35 -28.00 9.53
C SER A 22 -56.66 -28.32 8.21
N VAL A 23 -56.63 -29.61 7.88
CA VAL A 23 -56.14 -30.13 6.59
C VAL A 23 -57.09 -29.68 5.51
N TYR A 24 -56.71 -28.73 4.68
CA TYR A 24 -57.40 -28.40 3.42
C TYR A 24 -56.86 -29.32 2.31
N PRO A 25 -57.70 -30.14 1.68
CA PRO A 25 -57.30 -30.93 0.52
C PRO A 25 -57.34 -30.07 -0.75
N GLY A 26 -56.22 -29.95 -1.45
CA GLY A 26 -56.21 -29.79 -2.88
C GLY A 26 -56.22 -28.41 -3.49
N MET A 27 -55.35 -27.51 -3.08
CA MET A 27 -54.92 -26.46 -3.99
C MET A 27 -53.40 -26.41 -4.04
N LEU A 28 -52.85 -26.79 -5.21
CA LEU A 28 -51.47 -26.60 -5.56
C LEU A 28 -51.17 -25.09 -5.53
N PRO A 29 -50.07 -24.68 -4.90
CA PRO A 29 -49.66 -23.25 -4.89
C PRO A 29 -49.42 -22.83 -6.38
N PRO A 30 -49.81 -21.57 -6.73
CA PRO A 30 -49.59 -21.06 -8.09
C PRO A 30 -48.10 -21.10 -8.45
N PRO A 31 -47.75 -21.38 -9.71
CA PRO A 31 -46.37 -21.46 -10.16
C PRO A 31 -45.70 -20.11 -9.96
N VAL A 32 -44.63 -20.10 -9.16
CA VAL A 32 -43.79 -18.91 -8.92
C VAL A 32 -43.07 -18.60 -10.25
N PRO A 33 -43.23 -17.41 -10.84
CA PRO A 33 -42.49 -17.05 -12.04
C PRO A 33 -40.98 -16.94 -11.69
N TYR A 34 -40.19 -17.85 -12.25
CA TYR A 34 -38.74 -17.77 -12.18
C TYR A 34 -38.25 -16.50 -12.89
N PRO A 35 -37.36 -15.70 -12.28
CA PRO A 35 -36.83 -14.55 -12.96
C PRO A 35 -36.10 -14.97 -14.22
N SER A 36 -36.58 -14.47 -15.35
CA SER A 36 -36.08 -14.78 -16.68
C SER A 36 -34.58 -14.49 -16.78
N GLY A 37 -33.78 -15.42 -17.24
CA GLY A 37 -32.31 -15.35 -17.37
C GLY A 37 -31.76 -14.19 -18.24
N ARG A 38 -32.67 -13.30 -18.71
CA ARG A 38 -32.33 -12.11 -19.48
C ARG A 38 -31.63 -11.06 -18.61
N ARG A 39 -31.99 -10.94 -17.32
CA ARG A 39 -31.34 -10.00 -16.38
C ARG A 39 -29.93 -10.45 -16.01
N TRP A 40 -29.70 -11.74 -15.94
CA TRP A 40 -28.37 -12.30 -15.66
C TRP A 40 -27.43 -12.13 -16.86
N ARG A 41 -27.94 -12.22 -18.09
CA ARG A 41 -27.16 -11.89 -19.30
C ARG A 41 -26.80 -10.41 -19.36
N LEU A 42 -27.69 -9.50 -18.94
CA LEU A 42 -27.38 -8.08 -18.85
C LEU A 42 -26.33 -7.80 -17.76
N LEU A 43 -26.42 -8.43 -16.60
CA LEU A 43 -25.40 -8.31 -15.55
C LEU A 43 -24.05 -8.87 -16.01
N ALA A 44 -24.02 -9.98 -16.71
CA ALA A 44 -22.80 -10.55 -17.27
C ALA A 44 -22.16 -9.62 -18.32
N VAL A 45 -22.96 -8.98 -19.18
CA VAL A 45 -22.47 -8.01 -20.17
C VAL A 45 -21.94 -6.76 -19.49
N ILE A 46 -22.62 -6.23 -18.46
CA ILE A 46 -22.16 -5.07 -17.68
C ILE A 46 -20.85 -5.38 -16.98
N LEU A 47 -20.72 -6.55 -16.33
CA LEU A 47 -19.48 -6.99 -15.70
C LEU A 47 -18.33 -7.13 -16.71
N LEU A 48 -18.62 -7.65 -17.90
CA LEU A 48 -17.62 -7.80 -18.95
C LEU A 48 -17.15 -6.44 -19.49
N VAL A 49 -18.06 -5.48 -19.66
CA VAL A 49 -17.72 -4.11 -20.07
C VAL A 49 -16.90 -3.41 -18.99
N VAL A 50 -17.28 -3.55 -17.72
CA VAL A 50 -16.51 -3.00 -16.59
C VAL A 50 -15.11 -3.60 -16.50
N ALA A 51 -14.98 -4.91 -16.74
CA ALA A 51 -13.68 -5.61 -16.77
C ALA A 51 -12.79 -5.13 -17.94
N ILE A 52 -13.37 -4.88 -19.13
CA ILE A 52 -12.63 -4.37 -20.28
C ILE A 52 -12.20 -2.92 -20.07
N VAL A 53 -13.10 -2.06 -19.58
CA VAL A 53 -12.79 -0.64 -19.30
C VAL A 53 -11.81 -0.54 -18.13
N GLY A 54 -12.00 -1.29 -17.05
CA GLY A 54 -11.10 -1.34 -15.90
C GLY A 54 -9.73 -1.93 -16.25
N GLY A 55 -9.68 -2.97 -17.09
CA GLY A 55 -8.44 -3.58 -17.56
C GLY A 55 -7.66 -2.66 -18.51
N ALA A 56 -8.34 -1.92 -19.38
CA ALA A 56 -7.67 -0.96 -20.28
C ALA A 56 -7.07 0.23 -19.53
N THR A 57 -7.75 0.74 -18.49
CA THR A 57 -7.22 1.85 -17.69
C THR A 57 -6.01 1.43 -16.85
N THR A 58 -6.00 0.23 -16.29
CA THR A 58 -4.84 -0.29 -15.56
C THR A 58 -3.67 -0.56 -16.50
N ALA A 59 -3.90 -1.08 -17.72
CA ALA A 59 -2.84 -1.30 -18.70
C ALA A 59 -2.21 0.02 -19.19
N VAL A 60 -3.00 1.07 -19.38
CA VAL A 60 -2.50 2.41 -19.77
C VAL A 60 -1.70 3.05 -18.63
N VAL A 61 -2.17 2.94 -17.38
CA VAL A 61 -1.41 3.43 -16.22
C VAL A 61 -0.11 2.64 -16.06
N TYR A 62 -0.12 1.32 -16.22
CA TYR A 62 1.09 0.49 -16.21
C TYR A 62 2.05 0.83 -17.36
N ALA A 63 1.55 1.09 -18.57
CA ALA A 63 2.39 1.49 -19.70
C ALA A 63 3.01 2.88 -19.49
N LEU A 64 2.27 3.84 -18.94
CA LEU A 64 2.78 5.18 -18.62
C LEU A 64 3.77 5.19 -17.44
N THR A 65 3.67 4.22 -16.52
CA THR A 65 4.64 4.05 -15.44
C THR A 65 5.80 3.14 -15.83
N ALA A 66 5.61 2.20 -16.78
CA ALA A 66 6.67 1.32 -17.29
C ALA A 66 7.68 2.05 -18.19
N ASP A 67 7.27 3.11 -18.88
CA ASP A 67 8.18 3.96 -19.66
C ASP A 67 9.17 4.77 -18.76
N SER A 68 8.94 4.80 -17.45
CA SER A 68 9.90 5.35 -16.47
C SER A 68 11.03 4.39 -16.14
N HIS A 69 10.96 3.13 -16.61
CA HIS A 69 11.96 2.08 -16.41
C HIS A 69 12.68 1.72 -17.73
N ALA A 70 12.77 2.65 -18.69
CA ALA A 70 13.64 2.43 -19.83
C ALA A 70 15.11 2.45 -19.37
N PRO A 71 15.82 1.30 -19.33
CA PRO A 71 17.25 1.27 -19.08
C PRO A 71 17.92 1.79 -20.35
N GLY A 72 18.38 3.01 -20.32
CA GLY A 72 19.14 3.42 -21.50
C GLY A 72 19.23 4.92 -21.75
N SER A 73 19.67 5.66 -20.79
CA SER A 73 20.59 6.78 -20.99
C SER A 73 21.12 7.16 -19.61
N GLY A 74 22.40 7.06 -19.37
CA GLY A 74 23.08 7.34 -18.11
C GLY A 74 22.94 8.79 -17.62
N GLN A 75 21.84 9.43 -17.93
CA GLN A 75 21.50 10.77 -17.54
C GLN A 75 20.47 10.75 -16.45
N LEU A 76 20.89 11.15 -15.24
CA LEU A 76 20.02 11.28 -14.09
C LEU A 76 18.98 12.38 -14.34
N THR A 77 17.71 11.97 -14.51
CA THR A 77 16.57 12.87 -14.71
C THR A 77 15.76 12.98 -13.42
N GLU A 78 14.97 14.05 -13.31
CA GLU A 78 14.05 14.26 -12.18
C GLU A 78 13.04 13.12 -12.06
N ALA A 79 12.49 12.65 -13.19
CA ALA A 79 11.56 11.51 -13.20
C ALA A 79 12.22 10.22 -12.73
N ALA A 80 13.45 9.95 -13.17
CA ALA A 80 14.22 8.76 -12.74
C ALA A 80 14.58 8.85 -11.24
N ALA A 81 14.96 10.03 -10.76
CA ALA A 81 15.21 10.25 -9.34
C ALA A 81 13.95 10.05 -8.48
N LYS A 82 12.80 10.59 -8.93
CA LYS A 82 11.52 10.40 -8.25
C LYS A 82 11.12 8.93 -8.16
N ALA A 83 11.23 8.19 -9.26
CA ALA A 83 10.94 6.77 -9.30
C ALA A 83 11.85 5.97 -8.34
N ALA A 84 13.16 6.22 -8.39
CA ALA A 84 14.12 5.53 -7.52
C ALA A 84 13.89 5.84 -6.03
N ILE A 85 13.53 7.08 -5.69
CA ILE A 85 13.20 7.44 -4.31
C ILE A 85 11.92 6.73 -3.87
N GLN A 86 10.89 6.65 -4.72
CA GLN A 86 9.66 5.93 -4.40
C GLN A 86 9.93 4.44 -4.18
N ASP A 87 10.66 3.79 -5.09
CA ASP A 87 11.03 2.37 -4.96
C ASP A 87 11.80 2.09 -3.66
N TYR A 88 12.68 3.01 -3.26
CA TYR A 88 13.40 2.91 -1.99
C TYR A 88 12.48 3.05 -0.77
N LEU A 89 11.54 3.99 -0.78
CA LEU A 89 10.55 4.15 0.28
C LEU A 89 9.64 2.91 0.37
N ASP A 90 9.19 2.38 -0.76
CA ASP A 90 8.36 1.16 -0.83
C ASP A 90 9.13 -0.06 -0.28
N ALA A 91 10.42 -0.18 -0.59
CA ALA A 91 11.28 -1.22 -0.02
C ALA A 91 11.40 -1.11 1.50
N MET A 92 11.49 0.11 2.05
CA MET A 92 11.48 0.33 3.50
C MET A 92 10.13 -0.02 4.14
N GLU A 93 9.00 0.32 3.50
CA GLU A 93 7.66 -0.04 3.94
C GLU A 93 7.46 -1.56 3.98
N GLN A 94 7.89 -2.25 2.93
CA GLN A 94 7.76 -3.71 2.80
C GLN A 94 8.78 -4.47 3.65
N GLY A 95 9.84 -3.79 4.11
CA GLY A 95 10.96 -4.41 4.82
C GLY A 95 11.84 -5.26 3.92
N ASP A 96 11.93 -4.91 2.63
CA ASP A 96 12.86 -5.51 1.68
C ASP A 96 14.29 -5.06 2.00
N THR A 97 14.92 -5.82 2.88
CA THR A 97 16.26 -5.52 3.39
C THR A 97 17.33 -5.61 2.31
N GLU A 98 17.12 -6.40 1.27
CA GLU A 98 18.09 -6.52 0.17
C GLU A 98 18.10 -5.26 -0.69
N THR A 99 16.92 -4.80 -1.12
CA THR A 99 16.78 -3.57 -1.89
C THR A 99 17.27 -2.35 -1.10
N VAL A 100 16.92 -2.25 0.18
CA VAL A 100 17.41 -1.16 1.05
C VAL A 100 18.93 -1.23 1.21
N ALA A 101 19.51 -2.41 1.43
CA ALA A 101 20.96 -2.56 1.56
C ALA A 101 21.70 -2.22 0.23
N ARG A 102 21.16 -2.64 -0.91
CA ARG A 102 21.72 -2.34 -2.24
C ARG A 102 21.77 -0.84 -2.48
N ASN A 103 20.72 -0.12 -2.16
CA ASN A 103 20.65 1.32 -2.27
C ASN A 103 21.69 2.01 -1.36
N THR A 104 21.66 1.72 -0.06
CA THR A 104 22.53 2.37 0.92
C THR A 104 24.02 2.08 0.73
N GLN A 105 24.36 0.99 0.05
CA GLN A 105 25.75 0.67 -0.35
C GLN A 105 26.18 1.32 -1.67
N CYS A 106 25.31 2.11 -2.30
CA CYS A 106 25.68 2.98 -3.42
C CYS A 106 26.39 2.26 -4.56
N GLY A 107 25.88 1.09 -4.97
CA GLY A 107 26.43 0.28 -6.07
C GLY A 107 27.53 -0.70 -5.67
N TYR A 108 28.01 -0.68 -4.44
CA TYR A 108 29.07 -1.61 -3.98
C TYR A 108 28.51 -2.92 -3.39
N TYR A 109 27.20 -3.03 -3.19
CA TYR A 109 26.56 -4.15 -2.50
C TYR A 109 26.90 -5.52 -3.09
N ASP A 110 26.95 -5.64 -4.41
CA ASP A 110 27.21 -6.92 -5.09
C ASP A 110 28.69 -7.35 -5.00
N GLN A 111 29.59 -6.43 -4.70
CA GLN A 111 31.02 -6.68 -4.51
C GLN A 111 31.36 -7.13 -3.07
N ILE A 112 30.42 -6.97 -2.13
CA ILE A 112 30.63 -7.30 -0.71
C ILE A 112 30.47 -8.81 -0.50
N LYS A 113 31.51 -9.47 0.05
CA LYS A 113 31.49 -10.91 0.33
C LYS A 113 30.60 -11.26 1.52
N ASP A 114 30.69 -10.49 2.61
CA ASP A 114 29.83 -10.68 3.79
C ASP A 114 28.77 -9.57 3.88
N LYS A 115 27.57 -9.90 3.45
CA LYS A 115 26.44 -8.97 3.37
C LYS A 115 25.64 -8.86 4.70
N ARG A 116 25.95 -9.68 5.71
CA ARG A 116 25.14 -9.81 6.94
C ARG A 116 25.02 -8.50 7.72
N SER A 117 26.14 -7.78 7.89
CA SER A 117 26.14 -6.48 8.60
C SER A 117 25.33 -5.43 7.87
N HIS A 118 25.42 -5.38 6.55
CA HIS A 118 24.67 -4.42 5.70
C HIS A 118 23.17 -4.74 5.69
N GLN A 119 22.80 -6.00 5.63
CA GLN A 119 21.42 -6.44 5.76
C GLN A 119 20.85 -6.14 7.16
N ALA A 120 21.64 -6.31 8.22
CA ALA A 120 21.21 -5.97 9.57
C ALA A 120 20.95 -4.47 9.73
N LEU A 121 21.80 -3.61 9.16
CA LEU A 121 21.58 -2.16 9.14
C LEU A 121 20.35 -1.78 8.30
N ALA A 122 20.18 -2.36 7.12
CA ALA A 122 19.03 -2.13 6.26
C ALA A 122 17.73 -2.54 6.94
N ARG A 123 17.74 -3.67 7.66
CA ARG A 123 16.61 -4.11 8.48
C ARG A 123 16.27 -3.09 9.57
N LEU A 124 17.28 -2.62 10.31
CA LEU A 124 17.08 -1.62 11.36
C LEU A 124 16.51 -0.32 10.79
N THR A 125 17.01 0.13 9.63
CA THR A 125 16.49 1.30 8.92
C THR A 125 15.02 1.12 8.55
N SER A 126 14.66 -0.01 7.93
CA SER A 126 13.27 -0.32 7.56
C SER A 126 12.36 -0.44 8.78
N GLU A 127 12.82 -1.07 9.86
CA GLU A 127 12.05 -1.16 11.10
C GLU A 127 11.81 0.21 11.74
N THR A 128 12.81 1.09 11.71
CA THR A 128 12.69 2.46 12.22
C THR A 128 11.71 3.28 11.37
N PHE A 129 11.78 3.15 10.06
CA PHE A 129 10.85 3.79 9.14
C PHE A 129 9.41 3.34 9.39
N ARG A 130 9.14 2.04 9.47
CA ARG A 130 7.81 1.46 9.73
C ARG A 130 7.23 1.77 11.11
N LYS A 131 8.07 2.08 12.10
CA LYS A 131 7.60 2.60 13.40
C LYS A 131 7.10 4.03 13.31
N GLN A 132 7.58 4.80 12.36
CA GLN A 132 7.19 6.20 12.16
C GLN A 132 6.04 6.32 11.17
N PHE A 133 6.13 5.62 10.05
CA PHE A 133 5.21 5.72 8.91
C PHE A 133 4.69 4.35 8.48
N SER A 134 3.39 4.29 8.20
CA SER A 134 2.75 3.13 7.58
C SER A 134 2.73 3.22 6.05
N ARG A 135 2.91 4.42 5.51
CA ARG A 135 2.98 4.70 4.08
C ARG A 135 3.71 6.01 3.81
N ALA A 136 4.47 6.04 2.72
CA ALA A 136 5.08 7.25 2.18
C ALA A 136 4.96 7.28 0.65
N GLU A 137 4.61 8.42 0.08
CA GLU A 137 4.41 8.63 -1.35
C GLU A 137 5.08 9.93 -1.77
N VAL A 138 6.03 9.87 -2.70
CA VAL A 138 6.72 11.06 -3.23
C VAL A 138 5.75 11.89 -4.06
N THR A 139 5.46 13.09 -3.61
CA THR A 139 4.55 14.02 -4.31
C THR A 139 5.29 14.83 -5.37
N SER A 140 6.40 15.46 -5.00
CA SER A 140 7.18 16.32 -5.89
C SER A 140 8.68 16.22 -5.64
N ILE A 141 9.46 16.51 -6.68
CA ILE A 141 10.88 16.87 -6.55
C ILE A 141 10.91 18.41 -6.50
N ASP A 142 11.39 18.94 -5.38
CA ASP A 142 11.40 20.38 -5.14
C ASP A 142 12.67 21.02 -5.67
N LYS A 143 13.80 20.30 -5.56
CA LYS A 143 15.10 20.75 -6.06
C LYS A 143 16.04 19.59 -6.30
N MET A 144 16.77 19.63 -7.41
CA MET A 144 17.85 18.70 -7.70
C MET A 144 19.14 19.45 -7.93
N VAL A 145 20.20 19.08 -7.19
CA VAL A 145 21.53 19.68 -7.28
C VAL A 145 22.50 18.58 -7.69
N PHE A 146 23.04 18.71 -8.91
CA PHE A 146 24.02 17.78 -9.42
C PHE A 146 25.38 18.00 -8.77
N MET A 147 25.97 16.93 -8.24
CA MET A 147 27.35 16.90 -7.73
C MET A 147 28.32 16.37 -8.78
N SER A 148 27.82 15.53 -9.70
CA SER A 148 28.55 15.03 -10.87
C SER A 148 27.54 14.70 -11.99
N THR A 149 28.00 14.16 -13.09
CA THR A 149 27.14 13.73 -14.23
C THR A 149 26.13 12.65 -13.85
N ASN A 150 26.48 11.82 -12.87
CA ASN A 150 25.67 10.67 -12.44
C ASN A 150 25.25 10.72 -10.97
N GLN A 151 25.51 11.81 -10.25
CA GLN A 151 25.19 11.94 -8.84
C GLN A 151 24.51 13.29 -8.54
N ALA A 152 23.40 13.24 -7.82
CA ALA A 152 22.70 14.44 -7.40
C ALA A 152 22.18 14.33 -5.96
N GLN A 153 22.02 15.49 -5.33
CA GLN A 153 21.27 15.65 -4.11
C GLN A 153 19.87 16.19 -4.47
N VAL A 154 18.86 15.53 -3.97
CA VAL A 154 17.46 15.77 -4.31
C VAL A 154 16.70 16.15 -3.06
N LEU A 155 16.15 17.37 -3.02
CA LEU A 155 15.14 17.78 -2.05
C LEU A 155 13.78 17.42 -2.64
N PHE A 156 12.95 16.73 -1.88
CA PHE A 156 11.63 16.30 -2.33
C PHE A 156 10.60 16.37 -1.21
N SER A 157 9.35 16.55 -1.62
CA SER A 157 8.18 16.47 -0.74
C SER A 157 7.52 15.11 -0.89
N MET A 158 7.03 14.58 0.23
CA MET A 158 6.31 13.31 0.27
C MET A 158 5.10 13.40 1.20
N GLN A 159 4.07 12.63 0.88
CA GLN A 159 2.91 12.44 1.71
C GLN A 159 3.08 11.18 2.54
N VAL A 160 3.07 11.29 3.86
CA VAL A 160 3.26 10.17 4.79
C VAL A 160 2.02 9.93 5.62
N VAL A 161 1.84 8.69 6.06
CA VAL A 161 0.82 8.29 7.03
C VAL A 161 1.52 7.87 8.32
N PRO A 162 1.57 8.73 9.37
CA PRO A 162 2.20 8.39 10.63
C PRO A 162 1.47 7.29 11.37
N VAL A 163 2.21 6.35 11.96
CA VAL A 163 1.64 5.25 12.75
C VAL A 163 0.97 5.76 14.04
N SER A 164 1.52 6.80 14.67
CA SER A 164 1.11 7.26 16.00
C SER A 164 -0.01 8.31 16.05
N ARG A 165 -0.41 8.89 14.91
CA ARG A 165 -1.34 10.04 14.85
C ARG A 165 -2.61 9.79 14.05
N GLY A 166 -3.17 8.57 14.12
CA GLY A 166 -4.53 8.31 13.62
C GLY A 166 -4.72 8.54 12.12
N SER A 167 -3.89 7.93 11.30
CA SER A 167 -4.09 7.76 9.84
C SER A 167 -4.31 9.02 9.00
N LYS A 168 -4.06 10.21 9.51
CA LYS A 168 -4.12 11.42 8.70
C LYS A 168 -2.81 11.58 7.92
N LYS A 169 -2.95 11.75 6.61
CA LYS A 169 -1.83 12.05 5.73
C LYS A 169 -1.19 13.38 6.13
N GLN A 170 0.13 13.41 6.18
CA GLN A 170 0.95 14.60 6.47
C GLN A 170 1.94 14.79 5.34
N GLU A 171 2.29 16.02 5.06
CA GLU A 171 3.34 16.36 4.11
C GLU A 171 4.65 16.53 4.87
N GLU A 172 5.68 15.83 4.41
CA GLU A 172 7.03 15.87 4.97
C GLU A 172 8.02 16.14 3.84
N GLN A 173 9.13 16.80 4.17
CA GLN A 173 10.24 17.00 3.25
C GLN A 173 11.42 16.13 3.62
N ALA A 174 12.15 15.68 2.61
CA ALA A 174 13.36 14.90 2.82
C ALA A 174 14.41 15.22 1.75
N ILE A 175 15.65 14.88 2.06
CA ILE A 175 16.78 14.94 1.14
C ILE A 175 17.23 13.53 0.84
N ALA A 176 17.40 13.21 -0.43
CA ALA A 176 18.04 11.98 -0.91
C ALA A 176 19.30 12.31 -1.71
N GLN A 177 20.33 11.51 -1.54
CA GLN A 177 21.46 11.47 -2.45
C GLN A 177 21.28 10.31 -3.40
N VAL A 178 21.22 10.60 -4.70
CA VAL A 178 20.98 9.59 -5.74
C VAL A 178 22.20 9.43 -6.62
N LEU A 179 22.44 8.19 -7.04
CA LEU A 179 23.52 7.80 -7.95
C LEU A 179 22.90 7.05 -9.13
N SER A 180 23.13 7.55 -10.34
CA SER A 180 22.82 6.82 -11.57
C SER A 180 23.98 5.88 -11.92
N THR A 181 23.66 4.62 -12.13
CA THR A 181 24.55 3.59 -12.68
C THR A 181 24.08 3.24 -14.09
N ASP A 182 24.82 2.38 -14.79
CA ASP A 182 24.43 1.95 -16.15
C ASP A 182 23.05 1.25 -16.17
N ASP A 183 22.70 0.57 -15.08
CA ASP A 183 21.49 -0.28 -15.00
C ASP A 183 20.36 0.32 -14.14
N SER A 184 20.66 1.28 -13.24
CA SER A 184 19.69 1.74 -12.27
C SER A 184 20.07 3.08 -11.63
N VAL A 185 19.07 3.70 -10.96
CA VAL A 185 19.30 4.83 -10.07
C VAL A 185 19.15 4.35 -8.63
N LEU A 186 20.17 4.59 -7.81
CA LEU A 186 20.25 4.15 -6.42
C LEU A 186 20.11 5.34 -5.47
N VAL A 187 19.43 5.11 -4.33
CA VAL A 187 19.33 6.07 -3.22
C VAL A 187 20.42 5.74 -2.20
N CYS A 188 21.53 6.46 -2.26
CA CYS A 188 22.69 6.24 -1.40
C CYS A 188 22.48 6.73 0.03
N GLN A 189 21.73 7.80 0.19
CA GLN A 189 21.43 8.42 1.47
C GLN A 189 20.02 9.00 1.47
N TYR A 190 19.35 8.89 2.60
CA TYR A 190 18.03 9.47 2.85
C TYR A 190 18.04 10.17 4.21
N LEU A 191 17.54 11.40 4.25
CA LEU A 191 17.42 12.19 5.45
C LEU A 191 16.07 12.89 5.48
N LEU A 192 15.25 12.55 6.47
CA LEU A 192 13.99 13.24 6.72
C LEU A 192 14.26 14.61 7.36
N LEU A 193 13.68 15.66 6.79
CA LEU A 193 13.69 16.99 7.34
C LEU A 193 12.46 17.14 8.24
N SER A 194 12.64 16.91 9.55
CA SER A 194 11.54 17.12 10.50
C SER A 194 11.18 18.60 10.55
N ALA A 195 9.99 18.97 10.10
CA ALA A 195 9.43 20.30 10.26
C ALA A 195 9.17 20.56 11.75
N GLY A 196 10.12 21.16 12.45
CA GLY A 196 9.91 21.51 13.86
C GLY A 196 11.14 21.74 14.73
N GLN A 197 12.32 21.89 14.15
CA GLN A 197 13.52 22.30 14.91
C GLN A 197 14.15 23.54 14.29
N TYR A 198 13.41 24.63 14.30
CA TYR A 198 13.98 25.99 14.20
C TYR A 198 13.31 26.87 15.21
#